data_515721fb87fb6ed5f9b9ab8e203fb075
#
_entry.id   515721fb87fb6ed5f9b9ab8e203fb075
#
_cell.length_a   1.000
_cell.length_b   1.000
_cell.length_c   1.000
_cell.angle_alpha   90.00
_cell.angle_beta   90.00
_cell.angle_gamma   90.00
#
_symmetry.space_group_name_H-M   'P 1'
#
loop_
_entity.id
_entity.type
_entity.pdbx_description
1 polymer ?
#
loop_
_entity_poly.entity_id
_entity_poly.type
_entity_poly.pdbx_seq_one_letter_code
_entity_poly.pdbx_strand_id
1 'polypeptide(L)'
;MQKVKARVDLGNIRSNAEQFSALTGKRLCAVVKADAYGHGAEAVTAALSGVADCFAVALIEEATAIRVAACGKEILVFTPPTTDEEAYMLAVNGFTACVDTLKTARLLCRVCEKYRLPINVHLKVNTGMNRYGMNVQTLGKVCKLLQRNRYVWAKGIYSHLCECDLHRAEKQRRLFLRMVDVGRGYFPHLIAHLGATYGALLGEKFTFDMVRVGLGLYGYLPCEASVKTGVQQETVTALSLKKGMAVYAKVIAERKYVFGGFGYGEESDGTDVNRLAVCRFGYADGFLRRKENGVDGWQENANNLCMDACIRFGKLEKGAWLPVLTDADEIARQTGTIAYEVLCAATRRAEFIYELEDWGEPLR
;
A
#
# COMPACT_ATOMS: atom_id res chain seq x y z
N MET A 1 -22.20 17.58 5.23
CA MET A 1 -20.81 18.00 5.56
C MET A 1 -20.14 16.85 6.28
N GLN A 2 -19.07 16.33 5.69
CA GLN A 2 -18.25 15.30 6.33
C GLN A 2 -17.51 15.90 7.52
N LYS A 3 -17.29 15.09 8.54
CA LYS A 3 -16.73 15.53 9.83
C LYS A 3 -15.43 14.80 10.16
N VAL A 4 -14.93 14.00 9.21
CA VAL A 4 -13.60 13.42 9.17
C VAL A 4 -12.92 13.87 7.89
N LYS A 5 -11.70 14.37 7.99
CA LYS A 5 -10.90 14.84 6.86
C LYS A 5 -9.59 14.09 6.80
N ALA A 6 -9.25 13.57 5.63
CA ALA A 6 -7.94 13.04 5.32
C ALA A 6 -7.17 14.11 4.52
N ARG A 7 -6.16 14.69 5.13
CA ARG A 7 -5.24 15.63 4.48
C ARG A 7 -4.09 14.81 3.91
N VAL A 8 -3.97 14.80 2.59
CA VAL A 8 -2.96 14.02 1.85
C VAL A 8 -1.96 14.98 1.20
N ASP A 9 -0.70 14.83 1.55
CA ASP A 9 0.41 15.57 1.00
C ASP A 9 1.00 14.83 -0.20
N LEU A 10 0.62 15.24 -1.38
CA LEU A 10 1.10 14.68 -2.64
C LEU A 10 2.57 15.03 -2.91
N GLY A 11 3.05 16.16 -2.39
CA GLY A 11 4.45 16.57 -2.45
C GLY A 11 5.36 15.63 -1.66
N ASN A 12 4.95 15.27 -0.43
CA ASN A 12 5.65 14.28 0.39
C ASN A 12 5.71 12.92 -0.27
N ILE A 13 4.56 12.44 -0.82
CA ILE A 13 4.50 11.15 -1.53
C ILE A 13 5.42 11.15 -2.75
N ARG A 14 5.45 12.24 -3.52
CA ARG A 14 6.35 12.39 -4.65
C ARG A 14 7.81 12.42 -4.23
N SER A 15 8.16 13.20 -3.21
CA SER A 15 9.52 13.27 -2.66
C SER A 15 9.99 11.89 -2.16
N ASN A 16 9.12 11.13 -1.49
CA ASN A 16 9.44 9.77 -1.08
C ASN A 16 9.74 8.86 -2.28
N ALA A 17 8.94 8.95 -3.35
CA ALA A 17 9.17 8.19 -4.58
C ALA A 17 10.50 8.54 -5.23
N GLU A 18 10.85 9.83 -5.32
CA GLU A 18 12.12 10.32 -5.85
C GLU A 18 13.31 9.78 -5.04
N GLN A 19 13.19 9.72 -3.71
CA GLN A 19 14.22 9.14 -2.84
C GLN A 19 14.43 7.64 -3.11
N PHE A 20 13.37 6.86 -3.29
CA PHE A 20 13.51 5.44 -3.66
C PHE A 20 14.09 5.25 -5.08
N SER A 21 13.73 6.11 -6.02
CA SER A 21 14.32 6.11 -7.36
C SER A 21 15.83 6.39 -7.30
N ALA A 22 16.23 7.42 -6.54
CA ALA A 22 17.64 7.76 -6.34
C ALA A 22 18.41 6.67 -5.58
N LEU A 23 17.84 6.11 -4.51
CA LEU A 23 18.45 5.05 -3.70
C LEU A 23 18.79 3.81 -4.54
N THR A 24 17.90 3.43 -5.44
CA THR A 24 18.03 2.17 -6.17
C THR A 24 18.67 2.33 -7.54
N GLY A 25 18.54 3.49 -8.18
CA GLY A 25 18.95 3.71 -9.59
C GLY A 25 18.23 2.78 -10.58
N LYS A 26 17.10 2.19 -10.18
CA LYS A 26 16.33 1.22 -10.99
C LYS A 26 14.97 1.82 -11.36
N ARG A 27 14.28 1.16 -12.29
CA ARG A 27 12.90 1.53 -12.63
C ARG A 27 12.01 1.46 -11.39
N LEU A 28 11.15 2.45 -11.23
CA LEU A 28 10.23 2.55 -10.11
C LEU A 28 8.81 2.15 -10.54
N CYS A 29 8.31 1.07 -9.98
CA CYS A 29 6.91 0.71 -10.03
C CYS A 29 6.21 1.23 -8.76
N ALA A 30 5.35 2.24 -8.91
CA ALA A 30 4.58 2.77 -7.79
C ALA A 30 3.36 1.87 -7.50
N VAL A 31 3.27 1.35 -6.27
CA VAL A 31 2.17 0.46 -5.87
C VAL A 31 1.08 1.28 -5.21
N VAL A 32 -0.03 1.44 -5.94
CA VAL A 32 -1.18 2.31 -5.57
C VAL A 32 -2.48 1.55 -5.34
N LYS A 33 -2.41 0.25 -5.06
CA LYS A 33 -3.55 -0.59 -4.70
C LYS A 33 -4.22 -0.15 -3.39
N ALA A 34 -5.44 -0.64 -3.13
CA ALA A 34 -6.25 -0.32 -1.95
C ALA A 34 -6.39 1.21 -1.78
N ASP A 35 -6.82 1.87 -2.86
CA ASP A 35 -6.94 3.33 -2.95
C ASP A 35 -5.66 4.07 -2.54
N ALA A 36 -4.50 3.64 -3.10
CA ALA A 36 -3.18 4.13 -2.71
C ALA A 36 -2.93 4.01 -1.20
N TYR A 37 -3.22 2.84 -0.61
CA TYR A 37 -3.15 2.61 0.84
C TYR A 37 -4.00 3.62 1.63
N GLY A 38 -5.18 3.94 1.09
CA GLY A 38 -6.11 4.91 1.70
C GLY A 38 -5.77 6.38 1.46
N HIS A 39 -4.86 6.70 0.54
CA HIS A 39 -4.46 8.09 0.24
C HIS A 39 -5.19 8.69 -0.98
N GLY A 40 -6.07 7.91 -1.66
CA GLY A 40 -6.74 8.34 -2.88
C GLY A 40 -5.91 8.03 -4.14
N ALA A 41 -6.20 6.89 -4.77
CA ALA A 41 -5.37 6.33 -5.83
C ALA A 41 -5.23 7.23 -7.06
N GLU A 42 -6.28 7.92 -7.47
CA GLU A 42 -6.25 8.79 -8.66
C GLU A 42 -5.32 9.98 -8.46
N ALA A 43 -5.45 10.70 -7.34
CA ALA A 43 -4.61 11.87 -7.03
C ALA A 43 -3.15 11.49 -6.83
N VAL A 44 -2.89 10.39 -6.10
CA VAL A 44 -1.53 9.87 -5.89
C VAL A 44 -0.90 9.43 -7.21
N THR A 45 -1.65 8.73 -8.08
CA THR A 45 -1.15 8.30 -9.39
C THR A 45 -0.79 9.51 -10.27
N ALA A 46 -1.64 10.53 -10.30
CA ALA A 46 -1.36 11.76 -11.02
C ALA A 46 -0.09 12.45 -10.52
N ALA A 47 0.07 12.58 -9.20
CA ALA A 47 1.26 13.18 -8.58
C ALA A 47 2.56 12.40 -8.89
N LEU A 48 2.47 11.08 -9.01
CA LEU A 48 3.60 10.19 -9.28
C LEU A 48 3.87 9.97 -10.78
N SER A 49 3.01 10.47 -11.68
CA SER A 49 3.13 10.22 -13.12
C SER A 49 4.44 10.75 -13.73
N GLY A 50 5.08 11.75 -13.12
CA GLY A 50 6.39 12.28 -13.52
C GLY A 50 7.59 11.47 -13.00
N VAL A 51 7.41 10.63 -11.97
CA VAL A 51 8.50 9.93 -11.28
C VAL A 51 8.46 8.42 -11.49
N ALA A 52 7.28 7.81 -11.37
CA ALA A 52 7.13 6.37 -11.54
C ALA A 52 7.27 5.96 -13.02
N ASP A 53 7.92 4.83 -13.29
CA ASP A 53 7.99 4.24 -14.63
C ASP A 53 6.72 3.45 -15.00
N CYS A 54 6.09 2.84 -13.99
CA CYS A 54 4.82 2.14 -14.13
C CYS A 54 4.07 2.13 -12.79
N PHE A 55 2.82 1.72 -12.83
CA PHE A 55 1.97 1.58 -11.64
C PHE A 55 1.60 0.11 -11.41
N ALA A 56 1.29 -0.24 -10.17
CA ALA A 56 0.76 -1.55 -9.87
C ALA A 56 -0.39 -1.47 -8.87
N VAL A 57 -1.43 -2.25 -9.15
CA VAL A 57 -2.65 -2.36 -8.36
C VAL A 57 -2.99 -3.83 -8.11
N ALA A 58 -3.98 -4.11 -7.25
CA ALA A 58 -4.41 -5.48 -7.00
C ALA A 58 -5.50 -5.94 -7.99
N LEU A 59 -6.46 -5.07 -8.30
CA LEU A 59 -7.71 -5.40 -8.99
C LEU A 59 -7.84 -4.64 -10.31
N ILE A 60 -8.69 -5.17 -11.22
CA ILE A 60 -8.98 -4.54 -12.52
C ILE A 60 -9.72 -3.20 -12.31
N GLU A 61 -10.61 -3.15 -11.33
CA GLU A 61 -11.36 -1.95 -10.97
C GLU A 61 -10.42 -0.83 -10.52
N GLU A 62 -9.41 -1.15 -9.71
CA GLU A 62 -8.37 -0.19 -9.30
C GLU A 62 -7.56 0.30 -10.51
N ALA A 63 -7.21 -0.60 -11.45
CA ALA A 63 -6.50 -0.23 -12.68
C ALA A 63 -7.34 0.72 -13.54
N THR A 64 -8.64 0.46 -13.62
CA THR A 64 -9.58 1.30 -14.38
C THR A 64 -9.71 2.68 -13.76
N ALA A 65 -9.79 2.77 -12.44
CA ALA A 65 -9.90 4.03 -11.71
C ALA A 65 -8.68 4.96 -11.93
N ILE A 66 -7.46 4.41 -11.99
CA ILE A 66 -6.23 5.21 -12.17
C ILE A 66 -5.80 5.38 -13.61
N ARG A 67 -6.51 4.80 -14.59
CA ARG A 67 -6.06 4.73 -16.00
C ARG A 67 -5.72 6.09 -16.62
N VAL A 68 -6.54 7.09 -16.38
CA VAL A 68 -6.32 8.44 -16.89
C VAL A 68 -5.14 9.12 -16.18
N ALA A 69 -5.10 9.01 -14.85
CA ALA A 69 -4.06 9.58 -14.01
C ALA A 69 -2.67 8.96 -14.28
N ALA A 70 -2.62 7.71 -14.75
CA ALA A 70 -1.37 7.04 -15.10
C ALA A 70 -0.70 7.59 -16.38
N CYS A 71 -1.34 8.49 -17.11
CA CYS A 71 -0.78 9.19 -18.28
C CYS A 71 -0.16 8.24 -19.33
N GLY A 72 -0.83 7.12 -19.62
CA GLY A 72 -0.38 6.13 -20.61
C GLY A 72 0.73 5.18 -20.14
N LYS A 73 1.16 5.28 -18.89
CA LYS A 73 2.14 4.34 -18.29
C LYS A 73 1.50 2.96 -18.07
N GLU A 74 2.36 1.94 -18.06
CA GLU A 74 1.97 0.57 -17.79
C GLU A 74 1.30 0.45 -16.40
N ILE A 75 0.17 -0.27 -16.34
CA ILE A 75 -0.51 -0.62 -15.09
C ILE A 75 -0.50 -2.14 -14.95
N LEU A 76 0.26 -2.64 -13.97
CA LEU A 76 0.35 -4.06 -13.64
C LEU A 76 -0.75 -4.44 -12.62
N VAL A 77 -1.60 -5.39 -12.99
CA VAL A 77 -2.61 -5.96 -12.10
C VAL A 77 -2.07 -7.23 -11.45
N PHE A 78 -1.93 -7.23 -10.12
CA PHE A 78 -1.30 -8.32 -9.38
C PHE A 78 -2.15 -9.56 -9.23
N THR A 79 -3.48 -9.43 -9.20
CA THR A 79 -4.38 -10.58 -9.09
C THR A 79 -4.50 -11.26 -10.46
N PRO A 80 -4.17 -12.56 -10.55
CA PRO A 80 -4.29 -13.29 -11.80
C PRO A 80 -5.77 -13.43 -12.22
N PRO A 81 -6.11 -13.30 -13.50
CA PRO A 81 -7.47 -13.52 -13.97
C PRO A 81 -7.88 -14.99 -13.80
N THR A 82 -9.14 -15.20 -13.42
CA THR A 82 -9.74 -16.52 -13.19
C THR A 82 -10.87 -16.83 -14.15
N THR A 83 -11.44 -15.82 -14.81
CA THR A 83 -12.55 -15.90 -15.76
C THR A 83 -12.19 -15.32 -17.13
N ASP A 84 -12.96 -15.71 -18.14
CA ASP A 84 -12.81 -15.17 -19.50
C ASP A 84 -13.09 -13.67 -19.54
N GLU A 85 -14.02 -13.21 -18.72
CA GLU A 85 -14.37 -11.79 -18.61
C GLU A 85 -13.21 -10.96 -18.05
N GLU A 86 -12.59 -11.39 -16.93
CA GLU A 86 -11.42 -10.73 -16.38
C GLU A 86 -10.25 -10.70 -17.37
N ALA A 87 -9.98 -11.80 -18.06
CA ALA A 87 -8.94 -11.85 -19.07
C ALA A 87 -9.24 -10.90 -20.26
N TYR A 88 -10.50 -10.80 -20.69
CA TYR A 88 -10.94 -9.87 -21.73
C TYR A 88 -10.80 -8.42 -21.26
N MET A 89 -11.24 -8.10 -20.03
CA MET A 89 -11.14 -6.74 -19.46
C MET A 89 -9.69 -6.27 -19.32
N LEU A 90 -8.78 -7.15 -18.91
CA LEU A 90 -7.34 -6.83 -18.88
C LEU A 90 -6.80 -6.51 -20.28
N ALA A 91 -7.13 -7.34 -21.29
CA ALA A 91 -6.62 -7.17 -22.64
C ALA A 91 -7.21 -5.93 -23.35
N VAL A 92 -8.53 -5.73 -23.28
CA VAL A 92 -9.19 -4.60 -23.97
C VAL A 92 -8.78 -3.24 -23.41
N ASN A 93 -8.45 -3.17 -22.12
CA ASN A 93 -7.97 -1.95 -21.48
C ASN A 93 -6.44 -1.76 -21.59
N GLY A 94 -5.71 -2.73 -22.12
CA GLY A 94 -4.26 -2.66 -22.25
C GLY A 94 -3.50 -2.76 -20.93
N PHE A 95 -4.11 -3.35 -19.88
CA PHE A 95 -3.45 -3.58 -18.62
C PHE A 95 -2.49 -4.76 -18.71
N THR A 96 -1.40 -4.72 -17.93
CA THR A 96 -0.47 -5.83 -17.83
C THR A 96 -0.98 -6.85 -16.82
N ALA A 97 -1.16 -8.10 -17.25
CA ALA A 97 -1.71 -9.16 -16.42
C ALA A 97 -0.64 -9.95 -15.65
N CYS A 98 -1.00 -10.45 -14.48
CA CYS A 98 -0.24 -11.44 -13.73
C CYS A 98 -0.51 -12.85 -14.29
N VAL A 99 0.55 -13.63 -14.58
CA VAL A 99 0.47 -15.05 -14.91
C VAL A 99 1.17 -15.84 -13.83
N ASP A 100 0.41 -16.58 -13.03
CA ASP A 100 0.88 -17.33 -11.85
C ASP A 100 0.78 -18.85 -12.00
N THR A 101 0.05 -19.33 -13.00
CA THR A 101 -0.18 -20.76 -13.26
C THR A 101 -0.27 -21.06 -14.76
N LEU A 102 -0.15 -22.34 -15.12
CA LEU A 102 -0.41 -22.78 -16.49
C LEU A 102 -1.89 -22.59 -16.89
N LYS A 103 -2.82 -22.65 -15.92
CA LYS A 103 -4.25 -22.42 -16.15
C LYS A 103 -4.49 -20.96 -16.55
N THR A 104 -3.91 -20.01 -15.80
CA THR A 104 -3.98 -18.57 -16.11
C THR A 104 -3.37 -18.25 -17.47
N ALA A 105 -2.21 -18.83 -17.79
CA ALA A 105 -1.59 -18.65 -19.12
C ALA A 105 -2.49 -19.15 -20.26
N ARG A 106 -3.09 -20.34 -20.12
CA ARG A 106 -4.02 -20.89 -21.11
C ARG A 106 -5.28 -20.04 -21.26
N LEU A 107 -5.82 -19.52 -20.16
CA LEU A 107 -6.98 -18.63 -20.14
C LEU A 107 -6.69 -17.38 -20.97
N LEU A 108 -5.60 -16.67 -20.68
CA LEU A 108 -5.19 -15.47 -21.43
C LEU A 108 -4.94 -15.78 -22.91
N CYS A 109 -4.21 -16.84 -23.23
CA CYS A 109 -3.97 -17.24 -24.62
C CYS A 109 -5.30 -17.45 -25.38
N ARG A 110 -6.23 -18.23 -24.81
CA ARG A 110 -7.53 -18.53 -25.44
C ARG A 110 -8.36 -17.27 -25.67
N VAL A 111 -8.46 -16.39 -24.65
CA VAL A 111 -9.28 -15.16 -24.72
C VAL A 111 -8.66 -14.18 -25.71
N CYS A 112 -7.35 -13.95 -25.62
CA CYS A 112 -6.65 -13.02 -26.50
C CYS A 112 -6.67 -13.48 -27.97
N GLU A 113 -6.57 -14.79 -28.24
CA GLU A 113 -6.75 -15.35 -29.58
C GLU A 113 -8.18 -15.17 -30.11
N LYS A 114 -9.19 -15.49 -29.28
CA LYS A 114 -10.61 -15.36 -29.64
C LYS A 114 -10.97 -13.94 -30.06
N TYR A 115 -10.50 -12.95 -29.32
CA TYR A 115 -10.84 -11.54 -29.54
C TYR A 115 -9.77 -10.77 -30.33
N ARG A 116 -8.63 -11.41 -30.67
CA ARG A 116 -7.47 -10.81 -31.36
C ARG A 116 -6.91 -9.58 -30.61
N LEU A 117 -6.89 -9.63 -29.27
CA LEU A 117 -6.43 -8.55 -28.41
C LEU A 117 -5.03 -8.86 -27.88
N PRO A 118 -4.03 -7.98 -28.10
CA PRO A 118 -2.71 -8.15 -27.49
C PRO A 118 -2.73 -7.81 -26.01
N ILE A 119 -1.92 -8.54 -25.21
CA ILE A 119 -1.75 -8.27 -23.80
C ILE A 119 -0.30 -8.48 -23.38
N ASN A 120 0.21 -7.58 -22.55
CA ASN A 120 1.46 -7.76 -21.81
C ASN A 120 1.20 -8.58 -20.55
N VAL A 121 2.14 -9.44 -20.19
CA VAL A 121 2.05 -10.22 -18.95
C VAL A 121 3.36 -10.20 -18.17
N HIS A 122 3.26 -10.19 -16.84
CA HIS A 122 4.37 -10.48 -15.95
C HIS A 122 4.21 -11.87 -15.35
N LEU A 123 5.27 -12.67 -15.47
CA LEU A 123 5.34 -14.03 -14.96
C LEU A 123 5.55 -14.01 -13.44
N LYS A 124 4.56 -14.42 -12.69
CA LYS A 124 4.66 -14.54 -11.24
C LYS A 124 5.26 -15.87 -10.85
N VAL A 125 6.38 -15.84 -10.12
CA VAL A 125 7.05 -17.04 -9.61
C VAL A 125 7.03 -17.09 -8.08
N ASN A 126 6.91 -18.30 -7.53
CA ASN A 126 6.93 -18.52 -6.09
C ASN A 126 8.33 -18.86 -5.62
N THR A 127 8.90 -18.03 -4.79
CA THR A 127 10.21 -18.22 -4.20
C THR A 127 10.16 -18.49 -2.68
N GLY A 128 8.95 -18.65 -2.13
CA GLY A 128 8.78 -19.00 -0.71
C GLY A 128 7.65 -18.26 0.01
N MET A 129 6.94 -17.33 -0.65
CA MET A 129 5.78 -16.64 -0.05
C MET A 129 4.49 -17.49 -0.06
N ASN A 130 4.39 -18.47 -0.98
CA ASN A 130 3.29 -19.44 -1.08
C ASN A 130 1.86 -18.86 -1.23
N ARG A 131 1.75 -17.67 -1.81
CA ARG A 131 0.47 -17.03 -2.09
C ARG A 131 0.05 -17.18 -3.56
N TYR A 132 0.93 -16.80 -4.48
CA TYR A 132 0.81 -16.91 -5.92
C TYR A 132 2.16 -17.31 -6.53
N GLY A 133 2.11 -17.87 -7.72
CA GLY A 133 3.30 -18.02 -8.53
C GLY A 133 3.71 -19.46 -8.80
N MET A 134 4.42 -19.62 -9.89
CA MET A 134 4.88 -20.89 -10.46
C MET A 134 6.16 -21.37 -9.80
N ASN A 135 6.36 -22.68 -9.79
CA ASN A 135 7.67 -23.30 -9.61
C ASN A 135 8.44 -23.31 -10.95
N VAL A 136 9.71 -23.71 -10.92
CA VAL A 136 10.59 -23.74 -12.09
C VAL A 136 10.03 -24.56 -13.25
N GLN A 137 9.48 -25.75 -12.95
CA GLN A 137 8.94 -26.66 -13.98
C GLN A 137 7.70 -26.06 -14.66
N THR A 138 6.79 -25.47 -13.89
CA THR A 138 5.59 -24.82 -14.41
C THR A 138 5.97 -23.58 -15.23
N LEU A 139 6.95 -22.80 -14.78
CA LEU A 139 7.46 -21.64 -15.50
C LEU A 139 7.93 -22.05 -16.91
N GLY A 140 8.73 -23.09 -17.04
CA GLY A 140 9.20 -23.58 -18.35
C GLY A 140 8.04 -23.99 -19.27
N LYS A 141 6.98 -24.64 -18.74
CA LYS A 141 5.77 -24.99 -19.51
C LYS A 141 5.00 -23.74 -19.98
N VAL A 142 4.87 -22.74 -19.11
CA VAL A 142 4.22 -21.45 -19.43
C VAL A 142 5.03 -20.70 -20.47
N CYS A 143 6.34 -20.58 -20.31
CA CYS A 143 7.18 -19.91 -21.31
C CYS A 143 7.07 -20.54 -22.70
N LYS A 144 7.09 -21.89 -22.81
CA LYS A 144 6.87 -22.59 -24.08
C LYS A 144 5.51 -22.32 -24.69
N LEU A 145 4.45 -22.21 -23.87
CA LEU A 145 3.11 -21.88 -24.34
C LEU A 145 3.08 -20.44 -24.89
N LEU A 146 3.55 -19.47 -24.12
CA LEU A 146 3.50 -18.04 -24.49
C LEU A 146 4.37 -17.72 -25.69
N GLN A 147 5.53 -18.39 -25.85
CA GLN A 147 6.41 -18.19 -27.01
C GLN A 147 5.73 -18.54 -28.36
N ARG A 148 4.74 -19.43 -28.33
CA ARG A 148 3.94 -19.83 -29.51
C ARG A 148 2.71 -18.97 -29.74
N ASN A 149 2.38 -18.12 -28.78
CA ASN A 149 1.20 -17.26 -28.84
C ASN A 149 1.55 -15.87 -29.36
N ARG A 150 0.83 -15.35 -30.34
CA ARG A 150 1.10 -14.05 -30.96
C ARG A 150 0.47 -12.86 -30.24
N TYR A 151 -0.42 -13.10 -29.30
CA TYR A 151 -1.19 -12.06 -28.63
C TYR A 151 -0.75 -11.84 -27.16
N VAL A 152 -0.07 -12.80 -26.53
CA VAL A 152 0.34 -12.71 -25.11
C VAL A 152 1.85 -12.57 -25.02
N TRP A 153 2.31 -11.41 -24.56
CA TRP A 153 3.73 -11.05 -24.54
C TRP A 153 4.28 -10.99 -23.13
N ALA A 154 5.20 -11.88 -22.79
CA ALA A 154 5.89 -11.85 -21.52
C ALA A 154 6.87 -10.66 -21.48
N LYS A 155 6.62 -9.68 -20.61
CA LYS A 155 7.43 -8.47 -20.42
C LYS A 155 8.24 -8.49 -19.14
N GLY A 156 7.75 -9.17 -18.10
CA GLY A 156 8.44 -9.22 -16.83
C GLY A 156 8.33 -10.57 -16.12
N ILE A 157 9.19 -10.75 -15.13
CA ILE A 157 9.18 -11.88 -14.20
C ILE A 157 9.37 -11.37 -12.78
N TYR A 158 8.54 -11.83 -11.82
CA TYR A 158 8.62 -11.30 -10.47
C TYR A 158 8.25 -12.28 -9.36
N SER A 159 8.81 -11.98 -8.19
CA SER A 159 8.40 -12.61 -6.94
C SER A 159 8.17 -11.56 -5.85
N HIS A 160 8.10 -11.98 -4.59
CA HIS A 160 7.95 -11.10 -3.45
C HIS A 160 8.62 -11.71 -2.23
N LEU A 161 9.36 -10.90 -1.48
CA LEU A 161 9.97 -11.33 -0.22
C LEU A 161 8.86 -11.51 0.84
N CYS A 162 8.91 -12.61 1.57
CA CYS A 162 7.80 -12.98 2.48
C CYS A 162 7.86 -12.23 3.81
N GLU A 163 9.04 -11.81 4.24
CA GLU A 163 9.25 -11.12 5.51
C GLU A 163 10.56 -10.34 5.53
N CYS A 164 10.74 -9.49 6.53
CA CYS A 164 11.97 -8.73 6.76
C CYS A 164 13.00 -9.57 7.51
N ASP A 165 13.56 -10.58 6.83
CA ASP A 165 14.61 -11.47 7.33
C ASP A 165 15.63 -11.71 6.20
N LEU A 166 16.87 -11.30 6.41
CA LEU A 166 17.92 -11.36 5.39
C LEU A 166 18.22 -12.79 4.93
N HIS A 167 18.26 -13.75 5.86
CA HIS A 167 18.58 -15.13 5.52
C HIS A 167 17.51 -15.75 4.60
N ARG A 168 16.24 -15.49 4.89
CA ARG A 168 15.13 -15.93 4.04
C ARG A 168 15.10 -15.16 2.72
N ALA A 169 15.36 -13.86 2.75
CA ALA A 169 15.45 -13.03 1.55
C ALA A 169 16.52 -13.54 0.60
N GLU A 170 17.72 -13.93 1.11
CA GLU A 170 18.80 -14.50 0.30
C GLU A 170 18.43 -15.86 -0.30
N LYS A 171 17.72 -16.74 0.44
CA LYS A 171 17.20 -17.99 -0.12
C LYS A 171 16.22 -17.73 -1.27
N GLN A 172 15.27 -16.79 -1.05
CA GLN A 172 14.30 -16.40 -2.08
C GLN A 172 14.99 -15.79 -3.30
N ARG A 173 15.99 -14.94 -3.12
CA ARG A 173 16.77 -14.32 -4.19
C ARG A 173 17.49 -15.36 -5.05
N ARG A 174 18.18 -16.34 -4.44
CA ARG A 174 18.87 -17.41 -5.17
C ARG A 174 17.92 -18.23 -6.04
N LEU A 175 16.74 -18.56 -5.51
CA LEU A 175 15.72 -19.27 -6.28
C LEU A 175 15.17 -18.37 -7.39
N PHE A 176 14.95 -17.09 -7.12
CA PHE A 176 14.47 -16.11 -8.10
C PHE A 176 15.45 -15.97 -9.28
N LEU A 177 16.76 -15.89 -9.03
CA LEU A 177 17.78 -15.84 -10.07
C LEU A 177 17.67 -17.02 -11.03
N ARG A 178 17.57 -18.26 -10.52
CA ARG A 178 17.38 -19.47 -11.36
C ARG A 178 16.13 -19.36 -12.23
N MET A 179 15.05 -18.80 -11.68
CA MET A 179 13.80 -18.64 -12.43
C MET A 179 13.90 -17.53 -13.48
N VAL A 180 14.62 -16.44 -13.19
CA VAL A 180 14.95 -15.39 -14.16
C VAL A 180 15.75 -15.97 -15.33
N ASP A 181 16.77 -16.80 -15.07
CA ASP A 181 17.58 -17.45 -16.10
C ASP A 181 16.72 -18.34 -17.01
N VAL A 182 15.83 -19.14 -16.42
CA VAL A 182 14.85 -19.93 -17.19
C VAL A 182 13.95 -19.04 -18.03
N GLY A 183 13.39 -17.98 -17.45
CA GLY A 183 12.50 -17.03 -18.17
C GLY A 183 13.22 -16.33 -19.31
N ARG A 184 14.44 -15.82 -19.07
CA ARG A 184 15.27 -15.13 -20.06
C ARG A 184 15.78 -16.04 -21.17
N GLY A 185 15.89 -17.34 -20.92
CA GLY A 185 16.15 -18.32 -21.99
C GLY A 185 15.05 -18.39 -23.05
N TYR A 186 13.82 -18.00 -22.73
CA TYR A 186 12.71 -17.89 -23.67
C TYR A 186 12.44 -16.45 -24.13
N PHE A 187 12.61 -15.49 -23.22
CA PHE A 187 12.31 -14.05 -23.43
C PHE A 187 13.49 -13.22 -22.89
N PRO A 188 14.52 -12.94 -23.70
CA PRO A 188 15.77 -12.32 -23.25
C PRO A 188 15.60 -10.96 -22.54
N HIS A 189 14.55 -10.23 -22.88
CA HIS A 189 14.29 -8.85 -22.39
C HIS A 189 13.33 -8.78 -21.21
N LEU A 190 13.09 -9.91 -20.48
CA LEU A 190 12.24 -9.88 -19.29
C LEU A 190 12.80 -8.93 -18.23
N ILE A 191 11.94 -8.01 -17.77
CA ILE A 191 12.18 -7.13 -16.63
C ILE A 191 12.03 -7.97 -15.36
N ALA A 192 13.13 -8.20 -14.65
CA ALA A 192 13.13 -8.95 -13.40
C ALA A 192 12.87 -8.01 -12.21
N HIS A 193 11.94 -8.36 -11.32
CA HIS A 193 11.66 -7.55 -10.14
C HIS A 193 11.26 -8.39 -8.91
N LEU A 194 12.09 -8.34 -7.87
CA LEU A 194 11.90 -9.03 -6.60
C LEU A 194 11.52 -8.05 -5.48
N GLY A 195 12.30 -6.97 -5.35
CA GLY A 195 12.21 -6.00 -4.28
C GLY A 195 10.91 -5.19 -4.29
N ALA A 196 10.27 -5.14 -3.12
CA ALA A 196 9.33 -4.10 -2.73
C ALA A 196 10.09 -3.09 -1.85
N THR A 197 9.43 -2.28 -1.01
CA THR A 197 10.10 -1.34 -0.10
C THR A 197 11.25 -2.00 0.67
N TYR A 198 11.03 -3.17 1.29
CA TYR A 198 12.10 -3.89 1.99
C TYR A 198 13.27 -4.28 1.07
N GLY A 199 12.98 -4.83 -0.10
CA GLY A 199 14.03 -5.21 -1.06
C GLY A 199 14.85 -4.02 -1.57
N ALA A 200 14.24 -2.82 -1.68
CA ALA A 200 14.95 -1.60 -2.01
C ALA A 200 15.96 -1.19 -0.94
N LEU A 201 15.64 -1.41 0.34
CA LEU A 201 16.53 -1.14 1.47
C LEU A 201 17.70 -2.12 1.57
N LEU A 202 17.57 -3.32 1.00
CA LEU A 202 18.64 -4.33 0.98
C LEU A 202 19.71 -4.09 -0.09
N GLY A 203 19.51 -3.10 -0.96
CA GLY A 203 20.47 -2.70 -1.97
C GLY A 203 20.39 -3.51 -3.28
N GLU A 204 21.41 -3.33 -4.12
CA GLU A 204 21.38 -3.71 -5.54
C GLU A 204 21.07 -5.19 -5.80
N LYS A 205 21.53 -6.11 -4.94
CA LYS A 205 21.29 -7.55 -5.09
C LYS A 205 19.81 -7.94 -5.11
N PHE A 206 18.93 -7.10 -4.56
CA PHE A 206 17.49 -7.35 -4.41
C PHE A 206 16.61 -6.49 -5.31
N THR A 207 17.14 -5.42 -5.91
CA THR A 207 16.37 -4.50 -6.75
C THR A 207 16.16 -5.01 -8.17
N PHE A 208 17.13 -5.73 -8.74
CA PHE A 208 17.12 -6.22 -10.13
C PHE A 208 16.92 -5.07 -11.14
N ASP A 209 15.97 -5.22 -12.09
CA ASP A 209 15.73 -4.22 -13.12
C ASP A 209 14.69 -3.17 -12.67
N MET A 210 13.86 -3.51 -11.68
CA MET A 210 12.78 -2.65 -11.21
C MET A 210 12.44 -2.95 -9.74
N VAL A 211 12.12 -1.90 -8.97
CA VAL A 211 11.57 -2.02 -7.61
C VAL A 211 10.09 -1.64 -7.59
N ARG A 212 9.32 -2.30 -6.71
CA ARG A 212 7.89 -2.03 -6.52
C ARG A 212 7.67 -1.43 -5.14
N VAL A 213 7.71 -0.11 -5.06
CA VAL A 213 7.55 0.59 -3.78
C VAL A 213 6.07 0.83 -3.51
N GLY A 214 5.63 0.42 -2.32
CA GLY A 214 4.29 0.66 -1.80
C GLY A 214 4.39 1.49 -0.52
N LEU A 215 4.53 0.85 0.63
CA LEU A 215 4.53 1.50 1.94
C LEU A 215 5.50 2.69 2.03
N GLY A 216 6.69 2.56 1.43
CA GLY A 216 7.70 3.62 1.38
C GLY A 216 7.23 4.91 0.70
N LEU A 217 6.34 4.84 -0.30
CA LEU A 217 5.77 6.02 -0.93
C LEU A 217 5.00 6.88 0.07
N TYR A 218 4.37 6.24 1.05
CA TYR A 218 3.51 6.88 2.04
C TYR A 218 4.25 7.30 3.31
N GLY A 219 5.60 7.16 3.32
CA GLY A 219 6.45 7.61 4.41
C GLY A 219 6.65 6.60 5.54
N TYR A 220 6.49 5.30 5.27
CA TYR A 220 6.65 4.22 6.25
C TYR A 220 7.61 3.15 5.75
N LEU A 221 8.31 2.51 6.67
CA LEU A 221 9.19 1.38 6.39
C LEU A 221 8.61 0.08 6.99
N PRO A 222 8.76 -1.06 6.29
CA PRO A 222 8.18 -2.34 6.76
C PRO A 222 8.97 -2.99 7.90
N CYS A 223 10.13 -2.47 8.23
CA CYS A 223 11.03 -2.98 9.25
C CYS A 223 12.05 -1.92 9.68
N GLU A 224 12.54 -2.05 10.89
CA GLU A 224 13.65 -1.27 11.40
C GLU A 224 15.00 -1.83 10.93
N ALA A 225 16.04 -0.98 10.95
CA ALA A 225 17.41 -1.40 10.68
C ALA A 225 17.87 -2.38 11.76
N SER A 226 18.31 -3.58 11.36
CA SER A 226 18.85 -4.58 12.27
C SER A 226 19.64 -5.67 11.53
N VAL A 227 20.46 -6.40 12.26
CA VAL A 227 21.22 -7.55 11.73
C VAL A 227 20.29 -8.60 11.11
N LYS A 228 19.13 -8.85 11.73
CA LYS A 228 18.14 -9.81 11.24
C LYS A 228 17.54 -9.40 9.89
N THR A 229 17.22 -8.14 9.74
CA THR A 229 16.65 -7.60 8.48
C THR A 229 17.70 -7.42 7.40
N GLY A 230 18.97 -7.21 7.77
CA GLY A 230 20.05 -6.85 6.86
C GLY A 230 19.97 -5.42 6.33
N VAL A 231 19.03 -4.62 6.83
CA VAL A 231 18.91 -3.20 6.49
C VAL A 231 19.95 -2.42 7.28
N GLN A 232 20.76 -1.64 6.59
CA GLN A 232 21.78 -0.80 7.22
C GLN A 232 21.16 0.47 7.78
N GLN A 233 21.64 0.93 8.94
CA GLN A 233 21.16 2.16 9.58
C GLN A 233 21.38 3.38 8.67
N GLU A 234 22.50 3.43 7.98
CA GLU A 234 22.86 4.50 7.05
C GLU A 234 21.85 4.61 5.92
N THR A 235 21.35 3.48 5.40
CA THR A 235 20.31 3.47 4.36
C THR A 235 19.01 4.05 4.89
N VAL A 236 18.61 3.70 6.11
CA VAL A 236 17.38 4.23 6.73
C VAL A 236 17.52 5.72 7.01
N THR A 237 18.68 6.15 7.54
CA THR A 237 18.93 7.57 7.86
C THR A 237 19.05 8.45 6.62
N ALA A 238 19.57 7.89 5.51
CA ALA A 238 19.65 8.61 4.23
C ALA A 238 18.27 8.87 3.60
N LEU A 239 17.25 8.08 3.98
CA LEU A 239 15.89 8.28 3.55
C LEU A 239 15.17 9.22 4.52
N SER A 240 14.98 10.47 4.11
CA SER A 240 14.18 11.46 4.85
C SER A 240 12.70 11.34 4.47
N LEU A 241 12.11 10.16 4.73
CA LEU A 241 10.72 9.90 4.34
C LEU A 241 9.75 10.75 5.18
N LYS A 242 8.81 11.36 4.48
CA LYS A 242 7.76 12.18 5.08
C LYS A 242 6.42 11.43 5.02
N LYS A 243 5.62 11.53 6.08
CA LYS A 243 4.28 10.94 6.13
C LYS A 243 3.39 11.58 5.05
N GLY A 244 2.70 10.73 4.28
CA GLY A 244 1.85 11.18 3.16
C GLY A 244 0.45 11.63 3.59
N MET A 245 -0.01 11.29 4.80
CA MET A 245 -1.37 11.58 5.23
C MET A 245 -1.48 11.84 6.72
N ALA A 246 -2.39 12.77 7.08
CA ALA A 246 -2.94 12.89 8.42
C ALA A 246 -4.47 12.93 8.36
N VAL A 247 -5.13 12.33 9.36
CA VAL A 247 -6.60 12.32 9.46
C VAL A 247 -7.04 13.14 10.66
N TYR A 248 -8.07 13.95 10.44
CA TYR A 248 -8.62 14.86 11.43
C TYR A 248 -10.11 14.59 11.66
N ALA A 249 -10.54 14.70 12.91
CA ALA A 249 -11.94 14.62 13.29
C ALA A 249 -12.43 15.93 13.88
N LYS A 250 -13.69 16.27 13.60
CA LYS A 250 -14.31 17.52 14.09
C LYS A 250 -14.90 17.34 15.48
N VAL A 251 -14.64 18.28 16.38
CA VAL A 251 -15.37 18.43 17.64
C VAL A 251 -16.77 18.92 17.35
N ILE A 252 -17.78 18.12 17.70
CA ILE A 252 -19.17 18.42 17.40
C ILE A 252 -19.95 18.94 18.59
N ALA A 253 -19.49 18.63 19.80
CA ALA A 253 -20.12 19.12 21.02
C ALA A 253 -19.14 19.20 22.18
N GLU A 254 -19.37 20.15 23.08
CA GLU A 254 -18.81 20.15 24.43
C GLU A 254 -19.90 19.73 25.42
N ARG A 255 -19.48 19.02 26.47
CA ARG A 255 -20.37 18.55 27.54
C ARG A 255 -19.70 18.78 28.89
N LYS A 256 -20.50 19.06 29.91
CA LYS A 256 -20.07 18.91 31.30
C LYS A 256 -20.19 17.42 31.67
N TYR A 257 -19.22 16.90 32.36
CA TYR A 257 -19.36 15.58 32.97
C TYR A 257 -20.33 15.66 34.13
N VAL A 258 -21.21 14.69 34.25
CA VAL A 258 -22.25 14.66 35.31
C VAL A 258 -21.96 13.46 36.23
N PHE A 259 -22.08 12.26 35.72
CA PHE A 259 -21.77 10.99 36.41
C PHE A 259 -21.90 9.84 35.40
N GLY A 260 -21.36 8.66 35.75
CA GLY A 260 -21.41 7.45 34.92
C GLY A 260 -20.20 7.25 34.03
N GLY A 261 -20.26 6.28 33.12
CA GLY A 261 -19.16 5.92 32.25
C GLY A 261 -18.97 6.88 31.06
N PHE A 262 -17.86 6.71 30.37
CA PHE A 262 -17.52 7.45 29.16
C PHE A 262 -17.75 6.58 27.92
N GLY A 263 -18.84 6.82 27.20
CA GLY A 263 -19.23 5.96 26.08
C GLY A 263 -19.56 4.54 26.59
N TYR A 264 -18.83 3.54 26.11
CA TYR A 264 -18.91 2.14 26.58
C TYR A 264 -17.82 1.79 27.59
N GLY A 265 -17.11 2.78 28.11
CA GLY A 265 -16.04 2.60 29.09
C GLY A 265 -16.58 2.58 30.54
N GLU A 266 -15.68 2.22 31.45
CA GLU A 266 -15.95 2.21 32.89
C GLU A 266 -16.05 3.64 33.44
N GLU A 267 -16.65 3.79 34.62
CA GLU A 267 -16.66 5.05 35.36
C GLU A 267 -15.23 5.43 35.74
N SER A 268 -14.93 6.73 35.65
CA SER A 268 -13.68 7.26 36.18
C SER A 268 -13.80 7.40 37.68
N ASP A 269 -12.90 6.78 38.41
CA ASP A 269 -12.76 6.89 39.86
C ASP A 269 -12.06 8.20 40.26
N GLY A 270 -12.76 9.31 40.11
CA GLY A 270 -12.38 10.56 40.77
C GLY A 270 -11.37 11.44 40.05
N THR A 271 -11.31 11.42 38.72
CA THR A 271 -10.59 12.46 37.99
C THR A 271 -11.43 13.76 37.98
N ASP A 272 -10.79 14.91 38.23
CA ASP A 272 -11.34 16.28 38.13
C ASP A 272 -11.75 16.67 36.69
N VAL A 273 -12.36 15.76 35.94
CA VAL A 273 -12.76 15.98 34.55
C VAL A 273 -14.11 16.71 34.52
N ASN A 274 -14.05 18.03 34.53
CA ASN A 274 -15.23 18.85 34.47
C ASN A 274 -15.83 18.99 33.08
N ARG A 275 -15.10 18.68 32.01
CA ARG A 275 -15.51 18.91 30.62
C ARG A 275 -15.10 17.76 29.69
N LEU A 276 -16.00 17.47 28.75
CA LEU A 276 -15.85 16.47 27.71
C LEU A 276 -16.09 17.09 26.35
N ALA A 277 -15.33 16.67 25.37
CA ALA A 277 -15.58 16.94 23.96
C ALA A 277 -16.06 15.67 23.26
N VAL A 278 -17.05 15.80 22.40
CA VAL A 278 -17.51 14.72 21.53
C VAL A 278 -16.94 14.99 20.13
N CYS A 279 -16.13 14.05 19.63
CA CYS A 279 -15.55 14.10 18.30
C CYS A 279 -16.32 13.17 17.36
N ARG A 280 -16.57 13.62 16.13
CA ARG A 280 -17.30 12.87 15.11
C ARG A 280 -16.37 11.93 14.37
N PHE A 281 -15.99 10.86 15.03
CA PHE A 281 -15.31 9.72 14.40
C PHE A 281 -15.35 8.51 15.34
N GLY A 282 -15.33 7.32 14.76
CA GLY A 282 -15.39 6.07 15.53
C GLY A 282 -14.89 4.88 14.74
N TYR A 283 -15.18 3.65 15.23
CA TYR A 283 -14.68 2.46 14.55
C TYR A 283 -15.34 2.22 13.17
N ALA A 284 -16.48 2.81 12.88
CA ALA A 284 -17.04 2.78 11.54
C ALA A 284 -16.27 3.67 10.54
N ASP A 285 -15.45 4.60 11.02
CA ASP A 285 -14.54 5.40 10.21
C ASP A 285 -13.21 4.68 9.94
N GLY A 286 -13.04 3.46 10.50
CA GLY A 286 -11.88 2.59 10.27
C GLY A 286 -10.90 2.51 11.42
N PHE A 287 -11.18 3.17 12.57
CA PHE A 287 -10.32 3.11 13.74
C PHE A 287 -10.63 1.88 14.58
N LEU A 288 -9.58 1.16 15.01
CA LEU A 288 -9.76 -0.04 15.81
C LEU A 288 -10.03 0.31 17.28
N ARG A 289 -11.05 -0.33 17.86
CA ARG A 289 -11.31 -0.27 19.29
C ARG A 289 -10.28 -1.13 20.02
N ARG A 290 -9.52 -0.53 20.92
CA ARG A 290 -8.41 -1.18 21.60
C ARG A 290 -8.85 -2.06 22.78
N LYS A 291 -8.05 -3.10 23.07
CA LYS A 291 -8.31 -4.01 24.18
C LYS A 291 -7.53 -3.73 25.45
N GLU A 292 -6.35 -3.06 25.42
CA GLU A 292 -5.49 -2.90 26.62
C GLU A 292 -4.66 -1.60 26.64
N ASN A 293 -4.50 -1.09 27.86
CA ASN A 293 -3.59 -0.06 28.39
C ASN A 293 -3.22 1.13 27.48
N GLY A 294 -3.69 2.29 27.89
CA GLY A 294 -3.54 3.57 27.25
C GLY A 294 -2.11 3.96 26.87
N VAL A 295 -2.01 4.79 25.88
CA VAL A 295 -0.82 5.53 25.51
C VAL A 295 -1.23 6.95 25.15
N ASP A 296 -0.34 7.88 25.43
CA ASP A 296 -0.52 9.33 25.45
C ASP A 296 -1.43 9.95 24.37
N GLY A 297 -2.15 10.94 24.77
CA GLY A 297 -2.94 11.80 23.93
C GLY A 297 -4.35 11.27 23.67
N TRP A 298 -4.77 11.13 22.43
CA TRP A 298 -6.12 10.74 22.09
C TRP A 298 -6.47 9.28 22.44
N GLN A 299 -5.48 8.48 22.80
CA GLN A 299 -5.58 7.05 23.04
C GLN A 299 -5.80 6.66 24.51
N GLU A 300 -5.56 7.55 25.43
CA GLU A 300 -6.00 7.39 26.82
C GLU A 300 -7.50 7.08 26.91
N ASN A 301 -8.24 7.38 25.82
CA ASN A 301 -9.67 7.24 25.72
C ASN A 301 -10.12 6.23 24.65
N ALA A 302 -9.30 5.25 24.29
CA ALA A 302 -9.66 4.23 23.27
C ALA A 302 -10.90 3.41 23.70
N ASN A 303 -11.15 3.24 24.99
CA ASN A 303 -12.38 2.63 25.52
C ASN A 303 -13.63 3.49 25.25
N ASN A 304 -13.46 4.75 24.95
CA ASN A 304 -14.52 5.71 24.67
C ASN A 304 -14.85 5.83 23.17
N LEU A 305 -14.23 4.97 22.34
CA LEU A 305 -14.52 4.89 20.92
C LEU A 305 -15.82 4.14 20.68
N CYS A 306 -16.84 4.86 20.22
CA CYS A 306 -18.11 4.32 19.77
C CYS A 306 -18.09 4.11 18.24
N MET A 307 -19.21 3.68 17.67
CA MET A 307 -19.31 3.45 16.22
C MET A 307 -19.04 4.71 15.41
N ASP A 308 -19.62 5.85 15.79
CA ASP A 308 -19.66 7.09 15.02
C ASP A 308 -19.12 8.31 15.78
N ALA A 309 -18.68 8.14 17.00
CA ALA A 309 -18.17 9.20 17.85
C ALA A 309 -17.13 8.68 18.84
N CYS A 310 -16.31 9.59 19.35
CA CYS A 310 -15.48 9.34 20.52
C CYS A 310 -15.57 10.49 21.50
N ILE A 311 -15.26 10.20 22.76
CA ILE A 311 -15.22 11.19 23.85
C ILE A 311 -13.77 11.52 24.13
N ARG A 312 -13.47 12.82 24.27
CA ARG A 312 -12.16 13.34 24.69
C ARG A 312 -12.32 14.16 25.96
N PHE A 313 -11.38 14.00 26.87
CA PHE A 313 -11.33 14.81 28.10
C PHE A 313 -10.73 16.20 27.81
N GLY A 314 -11.21 17.19 28.55
CA GLY A 314 -10.71 18.55 28.50
C GLY A 314 -11.61 19.51 27.73
N LYS A 315 -11.19 20.79 27.76
CA LYS A 315 -11.86 21.86 27.02
C LYS A 315 -11.38 21.88 25.58
N LEU A 316 -12.21 21.42 24.66
CA LEU A 316 -11.96 21.50 23.24
C LEU A 316 -13.10 22.24 22.57
N GLU A 317 -12.79 23.28 21.82
CA GLU A 317 -13.80 24.15 21.21
C GLU A 317 -14.63 23.39 20.16
N LYS A 318 -15.97 23.57 20.23
CA LYS A 318 -16.85 23.04 19.20
C LYS A 318 -16.48 23.63 17.84
N GLY A 319 -16.28 22.76 16.87
CA GLY A 319 -15.85 23.12 15.51
C GLY A 319 -14.38 22.92 15.25
N ALA A 320 -13.53 22.79 16.26
CA ALA A 320 -12.11 22.51 16.12
C ALA A 320 -11.86 21.15 15.43
N TRP A 321 -10.76 21.06 14.69
CA TRP A 321 -10.27 19.85 14.07
C TRP A 321 -9.15 19.25 14.91
N LEU A 322 -9.28 18.00 15.29
CA LEU A 322 -8.29 17.27 16.08
C LEU A 322 -7.63 16.21 15.24
N PRO A 323 -6.29 16.10 15.27
CA PRO A 323 -5.59 15.01 14.62
C PRO A 323 -5.95 13.67 15.30
N VAL A 324 -6.35 12.69 14.49
CA VAL A 324 -6.70 11.34 14.95
C VAL A 324 -5.80 10.27 14.35
N LEU A 325 -5.10 10.60 13.27
CA LEU A 325 -4.00 9.83 12.71
C LEU A 325 -2.95 10.79 12.16
N THR A 326 -1.76 10.76 12.72
CA THR A 326 -0.57 11.45 12.22
C THR A 326 0.59 10.48 11.99
N ASP A 327 0.58 9.35 12.70
CA ASP A 327 1.52 8.26 12.52
C ASP A 327 0.82 6.90 12.62
N ALA A 328 0.80 6.17 11.50
CA ALA A 328 0.16 4.86 11.45
C ALA A 328 0.96 3.76 12.14
N ASP A 329 2.29 3.89 12.26
CA ASP A 329 3.13 2.93 13.00
C ASP A 329 2.79 2.99 14.49
N GLU A 330 2.60 4.18 15.03
CA GLU A 330 2.23 4.38 16.44
C GLU A 330 0.86 3.75 16.73
N ILE A 331 -0.14 4.02 15.90
CA ILE A 331 -1.48 3.40 16.06
C ILE A 331 -1.39 1.89 15.89
N ALA A 332 -0.64 1.39 14.91
CA ALA A 332 -0.48 -0.03 14.67
C ALA A 332 0.15 -0.76 15.87
N ARG A 333 1.21 -0.18 16.45
CA ARG A 333 1.87 -0.72 17.64
C ARG A 333 0.92 -0.81 18.83
N GLN A 334 0.07 0.17 19.00
CA GLN A 334 -0.89 0.24 20.10
C GLN A 334 -2.08 -0.69 19.90
N THR A 335 -2.50 -0.95 18.68
CA THR A 335 -3.64 -1.81 18.35
C THR A 335 -3.25 -3.24 18.01
N GLY A 336 -1.95 -3.56 18.03
CA GLY A 336 -1.45 -4.91 17.73
C GLY A 336 -1.59 -5.29 16.24
N THR A 337 -1.48 -4.31 15.34
CA THR A 337 -1.57 -4.51 13.90
C THR A 337 -0.36 -3.90 13.16
N ILE A 338 -0.50 -3.58 11.89
CA ILE A 338 0.54 -3.00 11.04
C ILE A 338 0.06 -1.70 10.38
N ALA A 339 0.99 -0.79 10.07
CA ALA A 339 0.66 0.50 9.44
C ALA A 339 -0.19 0.36 8.16
N TYR A 340 0.00 -0.71 7.39
CA TYR A 340 -0.81 -1.01 6.20
C TYR A 340 -2.31 -1.06 6.49
N GLU A 341 -2.70 -1.77 7.55
CA GLU A 341 -4.11 -1.91 7.93
C GLU A 341 -4.68 -0.59 8.43
N VAL A 342 -3.92 0.12 9.27
CA VAL A 342 -4.31 1.44 9.78
C VAL A 342 -4.56 2.42 8.64
N LEU A 343 -3.62 2.55 7.71
CA LEU A 343 -3.74 3.46 6.57
C LEU A 343 -4.94 3.13 5.68
N CYS A 344 -5.09 1.86 5.28
CA CYS A 344 -6.19 1.43 4.41
C CYS A 344 -7.58 1.57 5.06
N ALA A 345 -7.64 1.58 6.39
CA ALA A 345 -8.90 1.67 7.12
C ALA A 345 -9.32 3.12 7.44
N ALA A 346 -8.37 3.99 7.75
CA ALA A 346 -8.59 5.30 8.39
C ALA A 346 -9.38 6.32 7.55
N THR A 347 -9.56 6.08 6.25
CA THR A 347 -10.19 7.04 5.32
C THR A 347 -11.55 6.60 4.79
N ARG A 348 -12.14 5.53 5.34
CA ARG A 348 -13.39 4.93 4.84
C ARG A 348 -14.55 5.92 4.66
N ARG A 349 -14.63 6.92 5.54
CA ARG A 349 -15.68 7.97 5.52
C ARG A 349 -15.09 9.37 5.59
N ALA A 350 -13.82 9.54 5.21
CA ALA A 350 -13.14 10.81 5.21
C ALA A 350 -13.40 11.59 3.90
N GLU A 351 -13.41 12.91 4.01
CA GLU A 351 -13.27 13.84 2.89
C GLU A 351 -11.78 14.06 2.64
N PHE A 352 -11.34 13.83 1.40
CA PHE A 352 -9.93 14.05 1.04
C PHE A 352 -9.66 15.53 0.76
N ILE A 353 -8.55 16.03 1.31
CA ILE A 353 -7.94 17.32 1.00
C ILE A 353 -6.54 17.04 0.50
N TYR A 354 -6.27 17.35 -0.76
CA TYR A 354 -4.98 17.15 -1.40
C TYR A 354 -4.17 18.45 -1.43
N GLU A 355 -2.89 18.35 -1.08
CA GLU A 355 -1.94 19.45 -1.08
C GLU A 355 -0.67 19.05 -1.84
N LEU A 356 -0.03 20.02 -2.49
CA LEU A 356 1.22 19.83 -3.25
C LEU A 356 2.45 20.35 -2.52
N GLU A 357 2.26 21.11 -1.45
CA GLU A 357 3.32 21.75 -0.67
C GLU A 357 3.22 21.34 0.82
N ASP A 358 4.36 21.46 1.53
CA ASP A 358 4.52 21.06 2.93
C ASP A 358 3.44 21.69 3.85
N TRP A 359 2.96 20.94 4.81
CA TRP A 359 1.91 21.37 5.75
C TRP A 359 2.38 22.50 6.65
N GLY A 360 2.02 23.73 6.32
CA GLY A 360 2.40 24.89 7.12
C GLY A 360 1.68 25.00 8.46
N GLU A 361 0.37 24.66 8.56
CA GLU A 361 -0.42 24.77 9.79
C GLU A 361 -1.46 23.64 9.91
N PRO A 362 -1.83 23.23 11.15
CA PRO A 362 -2.95 22.33 11.38
C PRO A 362 -4.25 22.94 10.84
N LEU A 363 -5.20 22.08 10.45
CA LEU A 363 -6.55 22.51 10.01
C LEU A 363 -7.21 23.34 11.13
N ARG A 364 -7.58 24.58 10.84
CA ARG A 364 -8.35 25.46 11.72
C ARG A 364 -9.84 25.15 11.67
#